data_a20b83a5aefd4a9d17fc40a9ea763a78
#
_entry.id   a20b83a5aefd4a9d17fc40a9ea763a78
#
_cell.length_a   1.000
_cell.length_b   1.000
_cell.length_c   1.000
_cell.angle_alpha   90.00
_cell.angle_beta   90.00
_cell.angle_gamma   90.00
#
_symmetry.space_group_name_H-M   'P 1'
#
loop_
_entity.id
_entity.type
_entity.pdbx_description
1 polymer ?
#
loop_
_entity_poly.entity_id
_entity_poly.type
_entity_poly.pdbx_seq_one_letter_code
_entity_poly.pdbx_strand_id
1 'polypeptide(L)'
;MRKLHCALFLILIAAPAVAQTPPSPASGRAEIGAFNRAFDEATRRMDNAASLALWEEDGTSLLPSTKPIVGKKAIAAFLEKVTAQLQGAHMEKFEDMCFDIQVSGNWASEWCVEHQIVQLPAGKPPFDGWGKMLLVLHRGADGKWRLKQEMWNQALPPEP
;
A
#
# COMPACT_ATOMS: atom_id res chain seq x y z
N MET A 1 38.46 -58.00 18.60
CA MET A 1 37.12 -57.44 18.38
C MET A 1 37.26 -56.02 17.74
N ARG A 2 37.09 -55.94 16.41
CA ARG A 2 37.23 -54.69 15.64
C ARG A 2 35.85 -54.01 15.61
N LYS A 3 35.74 -52.80 16.20
CA LYS A 3 34.53 -51.97 16.11
C LYS A 3 34.53 -51.24 14.75
N LEU A 4 33.56 -51.58 13.92
CA LEU A 4 33.30 -50.93 12.63
C LEU A 4 32.50 -49.65 12.91
N HIS A 5 33.10 -48.44 12.67
CA HIS A 5 32.40 -47.18 12.74
C HIS A 5 31.81 -46.89 11.37
N CYS A 6 30.48 -46.95 11.28
CA CYS A 6 29.72 -46.57 10.08
C CYS A 6 29.53 -45.06 10.14
N ALA A 7 30.28 -44.29 9.35
CA ALA A 7 30.07 -42.84 9.21
C ALA A 7 28.94 -42.60 8.20
N LEU A 8 27.81 -42.10 8.72
CA LEU A 8 26.67 -41.69 7.92
C LEU A 8 26.96 -40.31 7.33
N PHE A 9 27.29 -40.24 6.03
CA PHE A 9 27.41 -38.95 5.31
C PHE A 9 26.02 -38.44 4.97
N LEU A 10 25.53 -37.38 5.70
CA LEU A 10 24.37 -36.62 5.29
C LEU A 10 24.77 -35.71 4.11
N ILE A 11 24.31 -36.03 2.93
CA ILE A 11 24.41 -35.13 1.76
C ILE A 11 23.32 -34.09 1.87
N LEU A 12 23.67 -32.85 2.28
CA LEU A 12 22.78 -31.71 2.18
C LEU A 12 22.61 -31.34 0.70
N ILE A 13 21.47 -31.65 0.12
CA ILE A 13 21.08 -31.16 -1.21
C ILE A 13 20.59 -29.74 -1.03
N ALA A 14 21.43 -28.74 -1.33
CA ALA A 14 21.03 -27.35 -1.44
C ALA A 14 20.13 -27.19 -2.68
N ALA A 15 18.84 -26.93 -2.47
CA ALA A 15 17.94 -26.57 -3.57
C ALA A 15 18.39 -25.22 -4.16
N PRO A 16 18.48 -25.09 -5.49
CA PRO A 16 18.83 -23.81 -6.10
C PRO A 16 17.74 -22.79 -5.80
N ALA A 17 18.10 -21.64 -5.21
CA ALA A 17 17.22 -20.50 -5.11
C ALA A 17 16.89 -20.01 -6.53
N VAL A 18 15.65 -20.19 -6.95
CA VAL A 18 15.16 -19.63 -8.22
C VAL A 18 15.12 -18.13 -8.07
N ALA A 19 16.08 -17.42 -8.64
CA ALA A 19 16.07 -15.97 -8.73
C ALA A 19 14.84 -15.55 -9.56
N GLN A 20 13.90 -14.83 -8.94
CA GLN A 20 12.75 -14.29 -9.65
C GLN A 20 13.23 -13.22 -10.62
N THR A 21 12.95 -13.41 -11.90
CA THR A 21 13.22 -12.39 -12.92
C THR A 21 12.36 -11.15 -12.63
N PRO A 22 12.94 -9.95 -12.61
CA PRO A 22 12.15 -8.74 -12.45
C PRO A 22 11.04 -8.64 -13.52
N PRO A 23 9.85 -8.12 -13.19
CA PRO A 23 8.78 -7.97 -14.16
C PRO A 23 9.21 -7.06 -15.31
N SER A 24 8.69 -7.33 -16.50
CA SER A 24 8.83 -6.38 -17.61
C SER A 24 8.07 -5.09 -17.27
N PRO A 25 8.45 -3.92 -17.82
CA PRO A 25 7.72 -2.66 -17.55
C PRO A 25 6.23 -2.74 -17.82
N ALA A 26 5.80 -3.50 -18.83
CA ALA A 26 4.39 -3.67 -19.15
C ALA A 26 3.65 -4.54 -18.12
N SER A 27 4.25 -5.69 -17.70
CA SER A 27 3.65 -6.51 -16.65
C SER A 27 3.67 -5.80 -15.29
N GLY A 28 4.73 -5.04 -15.00
CA GLY A 28 4.82 -4.23 -13.78
C GLY A 28 3.68 -3.22 -13.68
N ARG A 29 3.36 -2.49 -14.76
CA ARG A 29 2.22 -1.54 -14.77
C ARG A 29 0.88 -2.23 -14.54
N ALA A 30 0.67 -3.41 -15.10
CA ALA A 30 -0.55 -4.18 -14.85
C ALA A 30 -0.68 -4.61 -13.38
N GLU A 31 0.45 -4.99 -12.75
CA GLU A 31 0.51 -5.33 -11.33
C GLU A 31 0.23 -4.10 -10.44
N ILE A 32 0.77 -2.90 -10.79
CA ILE A 32 0.45 -1.65 -10.10
C ILE A 32 -1.03 -1.32 -10.23
N GLY A 33 -1.63 -1.48 -11.42
CA GLY A 33 -3.08 -1.32 -11.60
C GLY A 33 -3.92 -2.28 -10.74
N ALA A 34 -3.40 -3.50 -10.45
CA ALA A 34 -4.05 -4.40 -9.50
C ALA A 34 -3.91 -3.92 -8.04
N PHE A 35 -2.75 -3.37 -7.69
CA PHE A 35 -2.52 -2.72 -6.39
C PHE A 35 -3.49 -1.54 -6.20
N ASN A 36 -3.63 -0.65 -7.19
CA ASN A 36 -4.51 0.52 -7.12
C ASN A 36 -5.97 0.11 -6.90
N ARG A 37 -6.46 -0.92 -7.60
CA ARG A 37 -7.82 -1.44 -7.36
C ARG A 37 -8.01 -1.95 -5.93
N ALA A 38 -7.00 -2.59 -5.34
CA ALA A 38 -7.06 -3.05 -3.95
C ALA A 38 -7.03 -1.87 -2.95
N PHE A 39 -6.24 -0.84 -3.27
CA PHE A 39 -6.18 0.41 -2.50
C PHE A 39 -7.55 1.13 -2.51
N ASP A 40 -8.13 1.31 -3.68
CA ASP A 40 -9.46 1.91 -3.86
C ASP A 40 -10.53 1.16 -3.08
N GLU A 41 -10.56 -0.15 -3.20
CA GLU A 41 -11.56 -0.98 -2.53
C GLU A 41 -11.43 -0.90 -1.01
N ALA A 42 -10.22 -0.93 -0.48
CA ALA A 42 -9.96 -0.77 0.95
C ALA A 42 -10.42 0.62 1.44
N THR A 43 -10.13 1.67 0.67
CA THR A 43 -10.51 3.06 0.98
C THR A 43 -12.02 3.24 0.92
N ARG A 44 -12.70 2.77 -0.14
CA ARG A 44 -14.18 2.86 -0.25
C ARG A 44 -14.89 2.20 0.91
N ARG A 45 -14.36 1.08 1.40
CA ARG A 45 -14.94 0.37 2.54
C ARG A 45 -14.48 0.92 3.89
N MET A 46 -13.58 1.90 3.90
CA MET A 46 -12.94 2.40 5.11
C MET A 46 -12.36 1.24 5.95
N ASP A 47 -11.80 0.23 5.27
CA ASP A 47 -11.30 -1.01 5.86
C ASP A 47 -9.82 -0.85 6.25
N ASN A 48 -9.59 -0.49 7.52
CA ASN A 48 -8.24 -0.29 8.03
C ASN A 48 -7.35 -1.53 7.91
N ALA A 49 -7.91 -2.74 8.07
CA ALA A 49 -7.13 -3.96 7.97
C ALA A 49 -6.67 -4.22 6.53
N ALA A 50 -7.57 -4.04 5.55
CA ALA A 50 -7.24 -4.14 4.14
C ALA A 50 -6.26 -3.05 3.72
N SER A 51 -6.47 -1.79 4.13
CA SER A 51 -5.54 -0.69 3.87
C SER A 51 -4.14 -0.98 4.43
N LEU A 52 -4.08 -1.45 5.69
CA LEU A 52 -2.81 -1.75 6.34
C LEU A 52 -2.07 -2.94 5.70
N ALA A 53 -2.79 -3.91 5.12
CA ALA A 53 -2.19 -5.02 4.39
C ALA A 53 -1.41 -4.57 3.14
N LEU A 54 -1.73 -3.40 2.60
CA LEU A 54 -1.04 -2.81 1.45
C LEU A 54 0.27 -2.10 1.81
N TRP A 55 0.61 -1.95 3.09
CA TRP A 55 1.82 -1.28 3.54
C TRP A 55 2.96 -2.24 3.84
N GLU A 56 4.19 -1.79 3.60
CA GLU A 56 5.38 -2.44 4.13
C GLU A 56 5.53 -2.18 5.63
N GLU A 57 6.26 -3.08 6.33
CA GLU A 57 6.49 -2.97 7.78
C GLU A 57 7.19 -1.66 8.17
N ASP A 58 8.07 -1.16 7.32
CA ASP A 58 8.82 0.10 7.48
C ASP A 58 8.31 1.21 6.55
N GLY A 59 7.03 1.14 6.14
CA GLY A 59 6.38 2.15 5.30
C GLY A 59 6.32 3.52 5.98
N THR A 60 6.23 4.60 5.19
CA THR A 60 6.17 5.97 5.68
C THR A 60 5.02 6.73 5.03
N SER A 61 4.11 7.27 5.82
CA SER A 61 3.04 8.15 5.36
C SER A 61 3.32 9.60 5.78
N LEU A 62 3.22 10.50 4.80
CA LEU A 62 3.46 11.94 4.92
C LEU A 62 2.15 12.69 4.66
N LEU A 63 1.47 13.07 5.72
CA LEU A 63 0.16 13.72 5.68
C LEU A 63 0.25 15.18 6.13
N PRO A 64 -0.63 16.07 5.64
CA PRO A 64 -0.66 17.48 6.04
C PRO A 64 -0.83 17.62 7.56
N SER A 65 -0.13 18.57 8.15
CA SER A 65 -0.24 18.91 9.56
C SER A 65 0.07 17.78 10.54
N THR A 66 0.75 16.72 10.08
CA THR A 66 1.27 15.65 10.92
C THR A 66 2.79 15.59 10.92
N LYS A 67 3.38 14.96 11.94
CA LYS A 67 4.76 14.48 11.82
C LYS A 67 4.78 13.28 10.86
N PRO A 68 5.91 12.96 10.20
CA PRO A 68 6.02 11.72 9.45
C PRO A 68 5.56 10.51 10.28
N ILE A 69 4.70 9.69 9.71
CA ILE A 69 4.18 8.48 10.34
C ILE A 69 5.00 7.32 9.80
N VAL A 70 5.93 6.82 10.62
CA VAL A 70 6.94 5.84 10.19
C VAL A 70 6.67 4.48 10.80
N GLY A 71 6.57 3.48 9.93
CA GLY A 71 6.34 2.07 10.26
C GLY A 71 4.86 1.71 10.36
N LYS A 72 4.56 0.50 9.93
CA LYS A 72 3.21 -0.05 9.82
C LYS A 72 2.41 0.03 11.13
N LYS A 73 3.06 -0.16 12.27
CA LYS A 73 2.43 -0.02 13.59
C LYS A 73 1.95 1.41 13.86
N ALA A 74 2.74 2.42 13.48
CA ALA A 74 2.35 3.82 13.64
C ALA A 74 1.23 4.21 12.68
N ILE A 75 1.28 3.69 11.44
CA ILE A 75 0.22 3.86 10.45
C ILE A 75 -1.10 3.23 10.95
N ALA A 76 -1.05 2.02 11.52
CA ALA A 76 -2.23 1.37 12.12
C ALA A 76 -2.85 2.24 13.22
N ALA A 77 -2.05 2.73 14.16
CA ALA A 77 -2.54 3.59 15.24
C ALA A 77 -3.15 4.90 14.70
N PHE A 78 -2.59 5.46 13.63
CA PHE A 78 -3.16 6.62 12.97
C PHE A 78 -4.52 6.31 12.33
N LEU A 79 -4.64 5.21 11.57
CA LEU A 79 -5.89 4.78 10.93
C LEU A 79 -6.98 4.51 11.98
N GLU A 80 -6.65 3.84 13.10
CA GLU A 80 -7.57 3.62 14.22
C GLU A 80 -8.10 4.94 14.80
N LYS A 81 -7.21 5.92 14.99
CA LYS A 81 -7.59 7.24 15.47
C LYS A 81 -8.54 7.96 14.51
N VAL A 82 -8.27 7.92 13.21
CA VAL A 82 -9.12 8.51 12.18
C VAL A 82 -10.51 7.84 12.18
N THR A 83 -10.54 6.51 12.19
CA THR A 83 -11.79 5.74 12.22
C THR A 83 -12.63 6.06 13.47
N ALA A 84 -11.98 6.18 14.62
CA ALA A 84 -12.67 6.56 15.86
C ALA A 84 -13.30 7.96 15.76
N GLN A 85 -12.65 8.90 15.08
CA GLN A 85 -13.20 10.24 14.84
C GLN A 85 -14.34 10.27 13.81
N LEU A 86 -14.36 9.29 12.91
CA LEU A 86 -15.35 9.12 11.84
C LEU A 86 -16.41 8.08 12.18
N GLN A 87 -16.59 7.74 13.46
CA GLN A 87 -17.58 6.73 13.87
C GLN A 87 -18.98 7.08 13.35
N GLY A 88 -19.60 6.15 12.61
CA GLY A 88 -20.89 6.34 11.96
C GLY A 88 -20.85 7.09 10.63
N ALA A 89 -19.67 7.48 10.16
CA ALA A 89 -19.48 7.96 8.80
C ALA A 89 -19.40 6.80 7.81
N HIS A 90 -19.67 7.08 6.54
CA HIS A 90 -19.44 6.14 5.44
C HIS A 90 -18.93 6.89 4.20
N MET A 91 -18.11 6.19 3.41
CA MET A 91 -17.64 6.70 2.13
C MET A 91 -18.77 6.60 1.11
N GLU A 92 -19.26 7.73 0.64
CA GLU A 92 -20.26 7.80 -0.43
C GLU A 92 -19.57 7.70 -1.80
N LYS A 93 -18.43 8.38 -1.93
CA LYS A 93 -17.65 8.42 -3.15
C LYS A 93 -16.16 8.33 -2.82
N PHE A 94 -15.46 7.50 -3.57
CA PHE A 94 -14.01 7.53 -3.68
C PHE A 94 -13.65 7.16 -5.12
N GLU A 95 -13.02 8.08 -5.80
CA GLU A 95 -12.48 7.90 -7.14
C GLU A 95 -11.06 8.43 -7.13
N ASP A 96 -10.12 7.64 -7.61
CA ASP A 96 -8.78 8.10 -7.89
C ASP A 96 -8.40 7.88 -9.36
N MET A 97 -7.51 8.70 -9.83
CA MET A 97 -6.88 8.59 -11.15
C MET A 97 -5.38 8.71 -10.97
N CYS A 98 -4.67 7.63 -11.31
CA CYS A 98 -3.22 7.57 -11.20
C CYS A 98 -2.53 7.74 -12.55
N PHE A 99 -1.43 8.46 -12.56
CA PHE A 99 -0.69 8.91 -13.73
C PHE A 99 0.79 8.58 -13.58
N ASP A 100 1.49 8.57 -14.71
CA ASP A 100 2.94 8.45 -14.80
C ASP A 100 3.52 7.26 -14.02
N ILE A 101 2.88 6.09 -14.20
CA ILE A 101 3.33 4.85 -13.55
C ILE A 101 4.71 4.47 -14.09
N GLN A 102 5.73 4.62 -13.26
CA GLN A 102 7.11 4.25 -13.53
C GLN A 102 7.47 2.96 -12.77
N VAL A 103 8.00 1.97 -13.47
CA VAL A 103 8.43 0.70 -12.86
C VAL A 103 9.90 0.45 -13.18
N SER A 104 10.71 0.22 -12.15
CA SER A 104 12.14 -0.08 -12.26
C SER A 104 12.51 -1.22 -11.30
N GLY A 105 12.67 -2.44 -11.83
CA GLY A 105 12.92 -3.63 -11.02
C GLY A 105 11.79 -3.87 -10.01
N ASN A 106 12.13 -3.84 -8.72
CA ASN A 106 11.18 -4.02 -7.61
C ASN A 106 10.62 -2.71 -7.04
N TRP A 107 10.82 -1.60 -7.73
CA TRP A 107 10.33 -0.29 -7.34
C TRP A 107 9.38 0.28 -8.37
N ALA A 108 8.36 0.98 -7.89
CA ALA A 108 7.48 1.75 -8.75
C ALA A 108 7.12 3.07 -8.07
N SER A 109 6.75 4.05 -8.90
CA SER A 109 6.17 5.29 -8.43
C SER A 109 5.06 5.73 -9.37
N GLU A 110 4.11 6.47 -8.81
CA GLU A 110 3.01 7.09 -9.53
C GLU A 110 2.49 8.28 -8.73
N TRP A 111 1.78 9.17 -9.38
CA TRP A 111 1.02 10.18 -8.68
C TRP A 111 -0.46 10.07 -9.05
N CYS A 112 -1.34 10.39 -8.08
CA CYS A 112 -2.77 10.26 -8.26
C CYS A 112 -3.49 11.53 -7.84
N VAL A 113 -4.63 11.77 -8.44
CA VAL A 113 -5.63 12.75 -7.98
C VAL A 113 -6.85 11.97 -7.53
N GLU A 114 -7.37 12.29 -6.37
CA GLU A 114 -8.54 11.64 -5.81
C GLU A 114 -9.68 12.62 -5.53
N HIS A 115 -10.91 12.12 -5.61
CA HIS A 115 -12.10 12.80 -5.13
C HIS A 115 -12.82 11.91 -4.13
N GLN A 116 -13.07 12.41 -2.94
CA GLN A 116 -13.76 11.67 -1.91
C GLN A 116 -14.94 12.46 -1.32
N ILE A 117 -16.07 11.77 -1.13
CA ILE A 117 -17.23 12.29 -0.40
C ILE A 117 -17.47 11.34 0.76
N VAL A 118 -17.37 11.87 1.99
CA VAL A 118 -17.62 11.12 3.22
C VAL A 118 -18.85 11.69 3.90
N GLN A 119 -19.89 10.88 4.01
CA GLN A 119 -21.08 11.22 4.76
C GLN A 119 -20.78 11.13 6.27
N LEU A 120 -20.97 12.24 6.97
CA LEU A 120 -20.74 12.32 8.41
C LEU A 120 -22.05 12.04 9.18
N PRO A 121 -21.97 11.47 10.40
CA PRO A 121 -23.17 11.15 11.16
C PRO A 121 -23.90 12.38 11.67
N ALA A 122 -25.21 12.21 11.98
CA ALA A 122 -26.03 13.14 12.76
C ALA A 122 -26.13 14.57 12.21
N GLY A 123 -26.45 14.72 10.91
CA GLY A 123 -26.79 16.03 10.31
C GLY A 123 -25.59 16.96 10.12
N LYS A 124 -24.36 16.48 10.27
CA LYS A 124 -23.19 17.23 9.86
C LYS A 124 -23.10 17.24 8.33
N PRO A 125 -22.65 18.36 7.72
CA PRO A 125 -22.44 18.39 6.28
C PRO A 125 -21.41 17.34 5.88
N PRO A 126 -21.55 16.71 4.69
CA PRO A 126 -20.55 15.76 4.19
C PRO A 126 -19.21 16.45 4.02
N PHE A 127 -18.14 15.68 4.18
CA PHE A 127 -16.85 16.10 3.66
C PHE A 127 -16.86 15.81 2.15
N ASP A 128 -16.61 16.82 1.35
CA ASP A 128 -16.45 16.73 -0.10
C ASP A 128 -15.10 17.37 -0.43
N GLY A 129 -14.15 16.59 -0.90
CA GLY A 129 -12.78 17.07 -1.06
C GLY A 129 -11.97 16.34 -2.11
N TRP A 130 -11.00 17.08 -2.63
CA TRP A 130 -10.00 16.58 -3.57
C TRP A 130 -8.64 16.44 -2.91
N GLY A 131 -7.92 15.41 -3.28
CA GLY A 131 -6.57 15.14 -2.85
C GLY A 131 -5.63 14.88 -4.02
N LYS A 132 -4.35 14.93 -3.73
CA LYS A 132 -3.29 14.47 -4.62
C LYS A 132 -2.29 13.67 -3.83
N MET A 133 -1.83 12.57 -4.43
CA MET A 133 -0.91 11.63 -3.80
C MET A 133 0.33 11.41 -4.66
N LEU A 134 1.45 11.19 -4.01
CA LEU A 134 2.62 10.54 -4.59
C LEU A 134 2.79 9.21 -3.87
N LEU A 135 2.78 8.13 -4.63
CA LEU A 135 2.95 6.76 -4.13
C LEU A 135 4.28 6.20 -4.60
N VAL A 136 5.04 5.64 -3.67
CA VAL A 136 6.23 4.84 -3.95
C VAL A 136 5.96 3.43 -3.47
N LEU A 137 6.06 2.47 -4.38
CA LEU A 137 5.79 1.07 -4.12
C LEU A 137 7.06 0.24 -4.21
N HIS A 138 7.12 -0.79 -3.39
CA HIS A 138 8.18 -1.78 -3.43
C HIS A 138 7.59 -3.19 -3.52
N ARG A 139 8.20 -4.03 -4.35
CA ARG A 139 7.83 -5.42 -4.53
C ARG A 139 8.66 -6.29 -3.60
N GLY A 140 8.00 -6.87 -2.60
CA GLY A 140 8.64 -7.75 -1.64
C GLY A 140 9.11 -9.08 -2.26
N ALA A 141 9.86 -9.86 -1.48
CA ALA A 141 10.34 -11.19 -1.88
C ALA A 141 9.20 -12.19 -2.16
N ASP A 142 8.01 -11.94 -1.64
CA ASP A 142 6.78 -12.70 -1.92
C ASP A 142 6.10 -12.29 -3.25
N GLY A 143 6.71 -11.39 -3.99
CA GLY A 143 6.23 -10.90 -5.28
C GLY A 143 5.10 -9.88 -5.21
N LYS A 144 4.68 -9.45 -4.01
CA LYS A 144 3.58 -8.50 -3.84
C LYS A 144 4.09 -7.06 -3.76
N TRP A 145 3.39 -6.16 -4.44
CA TRP A 145 3.61 -4.73 -4.34
C TRP A 145 2.98 -4.18 -3.06
N ARG A 146 3.70 -3.29 -2.38
CA ARG A 146 3.24 -2.60 -1.16
C ARG A 146 3.69 -1.16 -1.16
N LEU A 147 2.94 -0.32 -0.46
CA LEU A 147 3.31 1.06 -0.19
C LEU A 147 4.57 1.10 0.68
N LYS A 148 5.60 1.71 0.14
CA LYS A 148 6.81 2.08 0.85
C LYS A 148 6.75 3.50 1.37
N GLN A 149 6.22 4.40 0.53
CA GLN A 149 6.01 5.80 0.90
C GLN A 149 4.73 6.31 0.24
N GLU A 150 4.03 7.14 0.98
CA GLU A 150 2.90 7.91 0.52
C GLU A 150 3.09 9.36 0.94
N MET A 151 2.79 10.29 0.06
CA MET A 151 2.59 11.69 0.40
C MET A 151 1.22 12.11 -0.12
N TRP A 152 0.36 12.56 0.80
CA TRP A 152 -0.96 13.06 0.45
C TRP A 152 -1.09 14.53 0.82
N ASN A 153 -1.76 15.30 -0.03
CA ASN A 153 -2.11 16.68 0.22
C ASN A 153 -3.49 17.00 -0.36
N GLN A 154 -4.17 17.98 0.24
CA GLN A 154 -5.38 18.54 -0.38
C GLN A 154 -5.06 19.13 -1.75
N ALA A 155 -6.03 19.04 -2.65
CA ALA A 155 -5.98 19.62 -3.99
C ALA A 155 -7.23 20.45 -4.27
N LEU A 156 -7.16 21.27 -5.29
CA LEU A 156 -8.34 21.83 -5.93
C LEU A 156 -8.91 20.80 -6.92
N PRO A 157 -10.22 20.86 -7.23
CA PRO A 157 -10.76 20.05 -8.31
C PRO A 157 -9.98 20.33 -9.61
N PRO A 158 -9.83 19.34 -10.50
CA PRO A 158 -9.24 19.57 -11.80
C PRO A 158 -10.03 20.65 -12.56
N GLU A 159 -9.32 21.43 -13.36
CA GLU A 159 -10.00 22.37 -14.25
C GLU A 159 -10.82 21.59 -15.28
N PRO A 160 -12.01 22.11 -15.67
CA PRO A 160 -12.90 21.45 -16.62
C PRO A 160 -12.30 21.33 -18.04
#